data_0b8650eaf092b04cbdd8c71c14e932e0
#
_entry.id   0b8650eaf092b04cbdd8c71c14e932e0
#
_cell.length_a   1.000
_cell.length_b   1.000
_cell.length_c   1.000
_cell.angle_alpha   90.00
_cell.angle_beta   90.00
_cell.angle_gamma   90.00
#
_symmetry.space_group_name_H-M   'P 1'
#
loop_
_entity.id
_entity.type
_entity.pdbx_description
1 polymer ?
#
loop_
_entity_poly.entity_id
_entity_poly.type
_entity_poly.pdbx_seq_one_letter_code
_entity_poly.pdbx_strand_id
1 'polypeptide(L)'
;MAQDLAAPLNQKQRILLLDVLRGIALLGILFMNSMAQSQSHFFYDRLDLREPLSNANFYAWAGEMFLFEGTMRGMFSILFGAGALLLLGRLIKTKKGLEPADIYYRRLLWLLLFGLLNAFVFLWPGDILYPYAVCGLVLFPFRNLSVKAFFG
;
A
#
# COMPACT_ATOMS: atom_id res chain seq x y z
N MET A 1 -0.23 31.41 7.91
CA MET A 1 -1.19 30.74 7.00
C MET A 1 -0.70 29.38 6.44
N ALA A 2 0.51 28.94 6.74
CA ALA A 2 1.03 27.62 6.29
C ALA A 2 0.72 26.45 7.25
N GLN A 3 0.21 26.73 8.45
CA GLN A 3 0.01 25.70 9.48
C GLN A 3 -1.25 24.83 9.32
N ASP A 4 -2.22 25.24 8.48
CA ASP A 4 -3.46 24.49 8.29
C ASP A 4 -3.36 23.31 7.31
N LEU A 5 -2.25 23.20 6.59
CA LEU A 5 -2.07 22.18 5.54
C LEU A 5 -1.75 20.77 6.09
N ALA A 6 -1.27 20.70 7.32
CA ALA A 6 -0.86 19.47 7.98
C ALA A 6 -1.73 19.13 9.21
N ALA A 7 -2.81 19.86 9.45
CA ALA A 7 -3.67 19.58 10.60
C ALA A 7 -4.28 18.18 10.49
N PRO A 8 -4.22 17.36 11.55
CA PRO A 8 -4.85 16.05 11.55
C PRO A 8 -6.36 16.19 11.37
N LEU A 9 -6.96 15.27 10.63
CA LEU A 9 -8.40 15.24 10.40
C LEU A 9 -9.16 15.20 11.72
N ASN A 10 -10.21 16.03 11.84
CA ASN A 10 -11.14 15.92 12.95
C ASN A 10 -11.80 14.53 12.93
N GLN A 11 -12.02 13.93 14.10
CA GLN A 11 -12.60 12.57 14.21
C GLN A 11 -13.90 12.39 13.42
N LYS A 12 -14.75 13.44 13.32
CA LYS A 12 -15.99 13.44 12.54
C LYS A 12 -15.78 13.34 11.02
N GLN A 13 -14.57 13.58 10.53
CA GLN A 13 -14.22 13.54 9.11
C GLN A 13 -13.49 12.26 8.71
N ARG A 14 -13.15 11.40 9.67
CA ARG A 14 -12.52 10.12 9.44
C ARG A 14 -13.55 9.07 9.04
N ILE A 15 -13.24 8.30 8.02
CA ILE A 15 -14.01 7.11 7.69
C ILE A 15 -13.38 5.97 8.49
N LEU A 16 -13.90 5.75 9.70
CA LEU A 16 -13.36 4.78 10.65
C LEU A 16 -13.15 3.39 10.03
N LEU A 17 -14.09 2.97 9.18
CA LEU A 17 -13.99 1.69 8.49
C LEU A 17 -12.71 1.56 7.64
N LEU A 18 -12.34 2.62 6.90
CA LEU A 18 -11.11 2.60 6.09
C LEU A 18 -9.85 2.53 6.95
N ASP A 19 -9.85 3.20 8.10
CA ASP A 19 -8.70 3.18 9.01
C ASP A 19 -8.56 1.80 9.68
N VAL A 20 -9.67 1.18 10.08
CA VAL A 20 -9.69 -0.19 10.64
C VAL A 20 -9.21 -1.21 9.60
N LEU A 21 -9.73 -1.16 8.38
CA LEU A 21 -9.33 -2.08 7.30
C LEU A 21 -7.85 -1.93 6.95
N ARG A 22 -7.32 -0.69 6.94
CA ARG A 22 -5.88 -0.46 6.76
C ARG A 22 -5.06 -1.06 7.89
N GLY A 23 -5.52 -0.92 9.13
CA GLY A 23 -4.87 -1.54 10.30
C GLY A 23 -4.79 -3.05 10.17
N ILE A 24 -5.89 -3.71 9.79
CA ILE A 24 -5.94 -5.15 9.57
C ILE A 24 -5.00 -5.56 8.42
N ALA A 25 -5.04 -4.84 7.29
CA ALA A 25 -4.17 -5.12 6.16
C ALA A 25 -2.68 -4.99 6.52
N LEU A 26 -2.31 -3.95 7.28
CA LEU A 26 -0.92 -3.76 7.73
C LEU A 26 -0.47 -4.88 8.68
N LEU A 27 -1.32 -5.31 9.61
CA LEU A 27 -1.01 -6.44 10.48
C LEU A 27 -0.83 -7.74 9.70
N GLY A 28 -1.68 -8.01 8.70
CA GLY A 28 -1.53 -9.17 7.84
C GLY A 28 -0.23 -9.13 7.01
N ILE A 29 0.13 -7.97 6.47
CA ILE A 29 1.39 -7.76 5.74
C ILE A 29 2.60 -7.92 6.68
N LEU A 30 2.53 -7.40 7.92
CA LEU A 30 3.59 -7.56 8.90
C LEU A 30 3.81 -9.04 9.25
N PHE A 31 2.73 -9.78 9.47
CA PHE A 31 2.79 -11.22 9.73
C PHE A 31 3.47 -11.98 8.60
N MET A 32 3.05 -11.72 7.36
CA MET A 32 3.60 -12.30 6.15
C MET A 32 5.10 -11.96 5.97
N ASN A 33 5.47 -10.70 6.16
CA ASN A 33 6.86 -10.27 6.06
C ASN A 33 7.74 -10.90 7.14
N SER A 34 7.23 -11.12 8.35
CA SER A 34 7.99 -11.77 9.42
C SER A 34 8.34 -13.22 9.08
N MET A 35 7.43 -13.94 8.45
CA MET A 35 7.71 -15.30 7.96
C MET A 35 8.66 -15.31 6.77
N ALA A 36 8.48 -14.41 5.82
CA ALA A 36 9.39 -14.28 4.66
C ALA A 36 10.83 -13.89 5.07
N GLN A 37 10.99 -13.13 6.16
CA GLN A 37 12.31 -12.78 6.72
C GLN A 37 12.98 -13.94 7.47
N SER A 38 12.19 -14.86 8.04
CA SER A 38 12.73 -16.01 8.77
C SER A 38 13.35 -17.08 7.87
N GLN A 39 13.01 -17.06 6.58
CA GLN A 39 13.52 -17.99 5.57
C GLN A 39 14.22 -17.23 4.44
N SER A 40 15.19 -17.89 3.77
CA SER A 40 15.74 -17.31 2.53
C SER A 40 14.62 -17.16 1.50
N HIS A 41 14.56 -15.99 0.81
CA HIS A 41 13.63 -15.75 -0.29
C HIS A 41 13.62 -16.88 -1.32
N PHE A 42 14.78 -17.47 -1.57
CA PHE A 42 14.94 -18.59 -2.49
C PHE A 42 14.10 -19.81 -2.09
N PHE A 43 14.00 -20.11 -0.79
CA PHE A 43 13.21 -21.22 -0.29
C PHE A 43 11.73 -20.87 -0.09
N TYR A 44 11.43 -19.58 0.11
CA TYR A 44 10.06 -19.14 0.31
C TYR A 44 9.17 -19.34 -0.94
N ASP A 45 9.73 -19.05 -2.12
CA ASP A 45 9.00 -19.10 -3.39
C ASP A 45 9.10 -20.46 -4.11
N ARG A 46 9.94 -21.37 -3.64
CA ARG A 46 10.21 -22.66 -4.32
C ARG A 46 9.50 -23.83 -3.64
N LEU A 47 8.36 -24.20 -4.22
CA LEU A 47 7.56 -25.38 -3.80
C LEU A 47 8.31 -26.71 -3.94
N ASP A 48 9.16 -26.81 -4.96
CA ASP A 48 9.95 -28.01 -5.29
C ASP A 48 11.03 -28.35 -4.25
N LEU A 49 11.43 -27.37 -3.43
CA LEU A 49 12.43 -27.53 -2.37
C LEU A 49 11.79 -27.71 -0.98
N ARG A 50 10.46 -27.74 -0.90
CA ARG A 50 9.73 -27.90 0.35
C ARG A 50 9.51 -29.37 0.68
N GLU A 51 9.19 -29.62 1.97
CA GLU A 51 8.83 -30.94 2.46
C GLU A 51 7.60 -31.50 1.73
N PRO A 52 7.40 -32.85 1.78
CA PRO A 52 6.28 -33.52 1.08
C PRO A 52 4.92 -32.88 1.38
N LEU A 53 4.03 -32.91 0.40
CA LEU A 53 2.64 -32.39 0.47
C LEU A 53 1.81 -32.93 1.65
N SER A 54 2.26 -33.99 2.28
CA SER A 54 1.62 -34.59 3.46
C SER A 54 1.97 -33.91 4.79
N ASN A 55 2.88 -32.94 4.79
CA ASN A 55 3.35 -32.32 6.03
C ASN A 55 2.48 -31.12 6.43
N ALA A 56 2.20 -30.98 7.73
CA ALA A 56 1.46 -29.86 8.30
C ALA A 56 2.08 -28.49 7.94
N ASN A 57 3.40 -28.41 7.84
CA ASN A 57 4.14 -27.21 7.44
C ASN A 57 3.79 -26.73 6.03
N PHE A 58 3.55 -27.67 5.09
CA PHE A 58 3.11 -27.33 3.74
C PHE A 58 1.72 -26.66 3.75
N TYR A 59 0.77 -27.22 4.50
CA TYR A 59 -0.57 -26.64 4.60
C TYR A 59 -0.58 -25.28 5.31
N ALA A 60 0.27 -25.10 6.32
CA ALA A 60 0.43 -23.82 6.99
C ALA A 60 0.97 -22.75 6.02
N TRP A 61 2.00 -23.08 5.25
CA TRP A 61 2.55 -22.20 4.22
C TRP A 61 1.53 -21.91 3.10
N ALA A 62 0.85 -22.93 2.58
CA ALA A 62 -0.15 -22.74 1.54
C ALA A 62 -1.33 -21.88 2.03
N GLY A 63 -1.75 -22.06 3.28
CA GLY A 63 -2.76 -21.21 3.92
C GLY A 63 -2.30 -19.77 4.05
N GLU A 64 -1.05 -19.55 4.43
CA GLU A 64 -0.47 -18.21 4.52
C GLU A 64 -0.43 -17.52 3.14
N MET A 65 0.14 -18.20 2.14
CA MET A 65 0.21 -17.67 0.77
C MET A 65 -1.18 -17.31 0.23
N PHE A 66 -2.16 -18.18 0.40
CA PHE A 66 -3.50 -17.97 -0.13
C PHE A 66 -4.27 -16.90 0.63
N LEU A 67 -4.26 -16.92 1.97
CA LEU A 67 -5.09 -16.04 2.80
C LEU A 67 -4.45 -14.66 3.00
N PHE A 68 -3.14 -14.60 3.17
CA PHE A 68 -2.47 -13.36 3.55
C PHE A 68 -1.79 -12.67 2.36
N GLU A 69 -1.03 -13.35 1.55
CA GLU A 69 -0.24 -12.68 0.51
C GLU A 69 -1.12 -12.01 -0.54
N GLY A 70 -1.99 -12.74 -1.19
CA GLY A 70 -2.88 -12.17 -2.21
C GLY A 70 -3.93 -11.23 -1.63
N THR A 71 -4.60 -11.66 -0.57
CA THR A 71 -5.74 -10.93 0.01
C THR A 71 -5.30 -9.63 0.70
N MET A 72 -4.27 -9.68 1.54
CA MET A 72 -3.84 -8.51 2.32
C MET A 72 -3.17 -7.45 1.43
N ARG A 73 -2.36 -7.86 0.47
CA ARG A 73 -1.79 -6.93 -0.53
C ARG A 73 -2.88 -6.33 -1.40
N GLY A 74 -3.83 -7.12 -1.89
CA GLY A 74 -4.96 -6.63 -2.68
C GLY A 74 -5.82 -5.64 -1.89
N MET A 75 -6.18 -5.98 -0.66
CA MET A 75 -6.94 -5.10 0.21
C MET A 75 -6.20 -3.78 0.47
N PHE A 76 -4.89 -3.84 0.77
CA PHE A 76 -4.08 -2.64 0.97
C PHE A 76 -4.00 -1.78 -0.29
N SER A 77 -3.88 -2.39 -1.49
CA SER A 77 -3.86 -1.69 -2.77
C SER A 77 -5.16 -0.90 -3.01
N ILE A 78 -6.30 -1.53 -2.77
CA ILE A 78 -7.62 -0.89 -2.89
C ILE A 78 -7.75 0.28 -1.90
N LEU A 79 -7.35 0.06 -0.64
CA LEU A 79 -7.40 1.08 0.41
C LEU A 79 -6.43 2.23 0.16
N PHE A 80 -5.27 1.95 -0.44
CA PHE A 80 -4.33 2.98 -0.86
C PHE A 80 -4.93 3.86 -1.96
N GLY A 81 -5.47 3.23 -3.02
CA GLY A 81 -6.13 3.94 -4.13
C GLY A 81 -7.33 4.78 -3.65
N ALA A 82 -8.21 4.19 -2.86
CA ALA A 82 -9.35 4.89 -2.27
C ALA A 82 -8.90 6.08 -1.41
N GLY A 83 -7.86 5.91 -0.59
CA GLY A 83 -7.31 6.98 0.23
C GLY A 83 -6.66 8.10 -0.58
N ALA A 84 -5.98 7.76 -1.67
CA ALA A 84 -5.41 8.75 -2.59
C ALA A 84 -6.51 9.60 -3.26
N LEU A 85 -7.58 8.95 -3.75
CA LEU A 85 -8.73 9.63 -4.36
C LEU A 85 -9.47 10.52 -3.36
N LEU A 86 -9.71 10.04 -2.13
CA LEU A 86 -10.37 10.84 -1.08
C LEU A 86 -9.53 12.05 -0.68
N LEU A 87 -8.21 11.88 -0.54
CA LEU A 87 -7.29 12.97 -0.27
C LEU A 87 -7.34 14.01 -1.38
N LEU A 88 -7.19 13.57 -2.62
CA LEU A 88 -7.18 14.45 -3.79
C LEU A 88 -8.51 15.18 -3.97
N GLY A 89 -9.64 14.47 -3.82
CA GLY A 89 -10.98 15.07 -3.88
C GLY A 89 -11.21 16.14 -2.81
N ARG A 90 -10.64 15.96 -1.61
CA ARG A 90 -10.66 16.97 -0.55
C ARG A 90 -9.77 18.16 -0.88
N LEU A 91 -8.54 17.91 -1.32
CA LEU A 91 -7.58 18.96 -1.66
C LEU A 91 -8.10 19.86 -2.78
N ILE A 92 -8.72 19.30 -3.83
CA ILE A 92 -9.31 20.05 -4.93
C ILE A 92 -10.47 20.94 -4.46
N LYS A 93 -11.25 20.49 -3.45
CA LYS A 93 -12.36 21.28 -2.89
C LYS A 93 -11.90 22.42 -1.99
N THR A 94 -10.77 22.24 -1.29
CA THR A 94 -10.30 23.18 -0.25
C THR A 94 -9.20 24.10 -0.72
N LYS A 95 -8.47 23.72 -1.76
CA LYS A 95 -7.30 24.44 -2.27
C LYS A 95 -7.49 24.82 -3.73
N LYS A 96 -6.84 25.94 -4.14
CA LYS A 96 -6.92 26.47 -5.52
C LYS A 96 -5.58 26.30 -6.25
N GLY A 97 -5.64 26.28 -7.56
CA GLY A 97 -4.46 26.27 -8.42
C GLY A 97 -3.67 24.96 -8.33
N LEU A 98 -2.35 25.05 -8.15
CA LEU A 98 -1.42 23.91 -8.12
C LEU A 98 -1.18 23.33 -6.71
N GLU A 99 -1.69 23.95 -5.65
CA GLU A 99 -1.51 23.47 -4.28
C GLU A 99 -1.94 22.01 -4.05
N PRO A 100 -3.09 21.54 -4.59
CA PRO A 100 -3.48 20.15 -4.46
C PRO A 100 -2.46 19.17 -5.03
N ALA A 101 -1.86 19.51 -6.16
CA ALA A 101 -0.84 18.71 -6.81
C ALA A 101 0.45 18.67 -5.97
N ASP A 102 0.92 19.85 -5.49
CA ASP A 102 2.13 19.94 -4.66
C ASP A 102 2.03 19.08 -3.41
N ILE A 103 0.93 19.16 -2.66
CA ILE A 103 0.71 18.37 -1.45
C ILE A 103 0.68 16.88 -1.77
N TYR A 104 -0.01 16.50 -2.84
CA TYR A 104 -0.13 15.11 -3.26
C TYR A 104 1.23 14.51 -3.66
N TYR A 105 1.97 15.21 -4.55
CA TYR A 105 3.29 14.75 -5.00
C TYR A 105 4.31 14.73 -3.89
N ARG A 106 4.35 15.73 -3.02
CA ARG A 106 5.25 15.75 -1.85
C ARG A 106 5.04 14.55 -0.96
N ARG A 107 3.79 14.15 -0.71
CA ARG A 107 3.47 12.95 0.07
C ARG A 107 3.97 11.67 -0.60
N LEU A 108 3.80 11.54 -1.91
CA LEU A 108 4.28 10.39 -2.68
C LEU A 108 5.80 10.34 -2.77
N LEU A 109 6.47 11.48 -2.89
CA LEU A 109 7.92 11.55 -2.88
C LEU A 109 8.51 11.12 -1.53
N TRP A 110 7.89 11.49 -0.41
CA TRP A 110 8.27 10.97 0.89
C TRP A 110 8.06 9.45 0.98
N LEU A 111 6.95 8.95 0.47
CA LEU A 111 6.68 7.51 0.43
C LEU A 111 7.73 6.79 -0.43
N LEU A 112 8.09 7.35 -1.58
CA LEU A 112 9.13 6.84 -2.46
C LEU A 112 10.50 6.83 -1.76
N LEU A 113 10.84 7.92 -1.07
CA LEU A 113 12.10 8.03 -0.32
C LEU A 113 12.19 6.94 0.75
N PHE A 114 11.13 6.75 1.55
CA PHE A 114 11.10 5.68 2.56
C PHE A 114 11.19 4.29 1.93
N GLY A 115 10.51 4.05 0.80
CA GLY A 115 10.62 2.78 0.07
C GLY A 115 12.03 2.52 -0.45
N LEU A 116 12.70 3.55 -0.98
CA LEU A 116 14.10 3.44 -1.42
C LEU A 116 15.06 3.21 -0.24
N LEU A 117 14.88 3.92 0.88
CA LEU A 117 15.66 3.68 2.09
C LEU A 117 15.49 2.24 2.58
N ASN A 118 14.26 1.72 2.56
CA ASN A 118 14.01 0.35 2.94
C ASN A 118 14.71 -0.65 2.03
N ALA A 119 14.63 -0.45 0.71
CA ALA A 119 15.26 -1.32 -0.27
C ALA A 119 16.79 -1.29 -0.22
N PHE A 120 17.41 -0.09 -0.09
CA PHE A 120 18.87 0.07 -0.20
C PHE A 120 19.62 0.07 1.13
N VAL A 121 19.00 0.55 2.21
CA VAL A 121 19.64 0.60 3.54
C VAL A 121 19.30 -0.64 4.34
N PHE A 122 18.02 -1.03 4.39
CA PHE A 122 17.59 -2.23 5.11
C PHE A 122 17.64 -3.50 4.25
N LEU A 123 18.03 -3.38 2.98
CA LEU A 123 18.18 -4.49 2.02
C LEU A 123 16.94 -5.40 1.93
N TRP A 124 15.75 -4.80 2.08
CA TRP A 124 14.48 -5.50 2.01
C TRP A 124 13.76 -5.23 0.67
N PRO A 125 13.92 -6.11 -0.35
CA PRO A 125 13.34 -5.91 -1.68
C PRO A 125 11.81 -6.13 -1.73
N GLY A 126 11.22 -6.74 -0.70
CA GLY A 126 9.79 -7.02 -0.58
C GLY A 126 8.93 -5.83 -0.12
N ASP A 127 9.47 -4.61 -0.10
CA ASP A 127 8.74 -3.42 0.33
C ASP A 127 7.64 -3.02 -0.65
N ILE A 128 6.47 -2.73 -0.10
CA ILE A 128 5.31 -2.26 -0.88
C ILE A 128 5.29 -0.74 -1.09
N LEU A 129 6.07 0.04 -0.32
CA LEU A 129 6.05 1.51 -0.36
C LEU A 129 6.52 2.04 -1.72
N TYR A 130 7.60 1.48 -2.25
CA TYR A 130 8.15 1.87 -3.54
C TYR A 130 7.14 1.69 -4.70
N PRO A 131 6.55 0.50 -4.93
CA PRO A 131 5.57 0.30 -6.00
C PRO A 131 4.34 1.22 -5.85
N TYR A 132 3.84 1.41 -4.63
CA TYR A 132 2.69 2.29 -4.40
C TYR A 132 3.01 3.76 -4.65
N ALA A 133 4.21 4.21 -4.31
CA ALA A 133 4.63 5.57 -4.62
C ALA A 133 4.68 5.81 -6.14
N VAL A 134 5.28 4.89 -6.89
CA VAL A 134 5.36 4.97 -8.35
C VAL A 134 3.96 4.94 -8.98
N CYS A 135 3.12 3.97 -8.59
CA CYS A 135 1.73 3.90 -9.07
C CYS A 135 0.95 5.18 -8.75
N GLY A 136 1.12 5.73 -7.53
CA GLY A 136 0.48 6.97 -7.12
C GLY A 136 0.91 8.18 -7.97
N LEU A 137 2.20 8.29 -8.32
CA LEU A 137 2.71 9.34 -9.18
C LEU A 137 2.06 9.29 -10.59
N VAL A 138 1.93 8.08 -11.14
CA VAL A 138 1.30 7.86 -12.46
C VAL A 138 -0.21 8.09 -12.41
N LEU A 139 -0.88 7.81 -11.31
CA LEU A 139 -2.34 7.96 -11.18
C LEU A 139 -2.82 9.41 -11.24
N PHE A 140 -2.01 10.37 -10.84
CA PHE A 140 -2.42 11.78 -10.77
C PHE A 140 -2.90 12.38 -12.10
N PRO A 141 -2.22 12.20 -13.25
CA PRO A 141 -2.70 12.66 -14.55
C PRO A 141 -4.07 12.09 -14.95
N PHE A 142 -4.35 10.88 -14.52
CA PHE A 142 -5.58 10.14 -14.87
C PHE A 142 -6.77 10.42 -13.92
N ARG A 143 -6.60 11.28 -12.92
CA ARG A 143 -7.62 11.58 -11.90
C ARG A 143 -8.97 12.08 -12.44
N ASN A 144 -8.98 12.67 -13.62
CA ASN A 144 -10.17 13.24 -14.24
C ASN A 144 -10.83 12.29 -15.28
N LEU A 145 -10.24 11.12 -15.53
CA LEU A 145 -10.83 10.17 -16.46
C LEU A 145 -12.11 9.57 -15.88
N SER A 146 -13.14 9.53 -16.69
CA SER A 146 -14.37 8.84 -16.32
C SER A 146 -14.17 7.33 -16.36
N VAL A 147 -14.92 6.60 -15.55
CA VAL A 147 -14.89 5.12 -15.53
C VAL A 147 -15.17 4.54 -16.94
N LYS A 148 -16.01 5.23 -17.74
CA LYS A 148 -16.30 4.85 -19.13
C LYS A 148 -15.10 4.95 -20.06
N ALA A 149 -14.16 5.85 -19.81
CA ALA A 149 -12.93 5.98 -20.59
C ALA A 149 -11.88 4.91 -20.27
N PHE A 150 -12.10 4.13 -19.18
CA PHE A 150 -11.23 3.02 -18.79
C PHE A 150 -11.67 1.69 -19.39
N PHE A 151 -12.96 1.52 -19.69
CA PHE A 151 -13.56 0.27 -20.15
C PHE A 151 -14.13 0.34 -21.58
N GLY A 152 -14.06 1.47 -22.22
CA GLY A 152 -14.49 1.68 -23.61
C GLY A 152 -13.34 1.90 -24.52
#